data_70c8ebe51ed2542d1e7016503cb11dba
#
_entry.id   70c8ebe51ed2542d1e7016503cb11dba
#
_cell.length_a   1.000
_cell.length_b   1.000
_cell.length_c   1.000
_cell.angle_alpha   90.00
_cell.angle_beta   90.00
_cell.angle_gamma   90.00
#
_symmetry.space_group_name_H-M   'P 1'
#
loop_
_entity.id
_entity.type
_entity.pdbx_description
1 polymer ?
#
loop_
_entity_poly.entity_id
_entity_poly.type
_entity_poly.pdbx_seq_one_letter_code
_entity_poly.pdbx_strand_id
1 'polypeptide(L)'
;PMLNADIVTGVSMMLLFIAFRMTMGFTTILIAHITFNIPYVILSVMPKLKQTNRRTYEAALDLGASPIYAFFKVVFPDILPGILSGFLLAFTMSLDDFVITHFTKGPGIDTLSTKIYSEVRKGIRPEIYALSTIMFVTVLFLLFLVNLKPEKEVHEKGDILNLFFEEFVEDKLIQ
;
A
#
# COMPACT_ATOMS: atom_id res chain seq x y z
N PRO A 1 7.05 11.72 -7.38
CA PRO A 1 7.67 11.61 -6.04
C PRO A 1 8.54 10.37 -5.89
N MET A 2 8.18 9.22 -6.43
CA MET A 2 8.96 7.97 -6.29
C MET A 2 10.43 8.02 -6.74
N LEU A 3 10.76 8.88 -7.68
CA LEU A 3 12.12 9.02 -8.23
C LEU A 3 12.90 10.17 -7.58
N ASN A 4 12.26 10.99 -6.79
CA ASN A 4 12.89 12.13 -6.12
C ASN A 4 13.19 11.79 -4.66
N ALA A 5 14.27 12.40 -4.14
CA ALA A 5 14.56 12.32 -2.71
C ALA A 5 13.41 12.95 -1.88
N ASP A 6 13.07 12.33 -0.76
CA ASP A 6 11.97 12.76 0.11
C ASP A 6 12.13 14.23 0.57
N ILE A 7 13.36 14.67 0.77
CA ILE A 7 13.68 16.08 1.10
C ILE A 7 13.22 17.02 -0.01
N VAL A 8 13.47 16.68 -1.29
CA VAL A 8 13.06 17.50 -2.43
C VAL A 8 11.53 17.58 -2.51
N THR A 9 10.87 16.46 -2.32
CA THR A 9 9.40 16.38 -2.29
C THR A 9 8.83 17.19 -1.12
N GLY A 10 9.38 17.03 0.08
CA GLY A 10 8.94 17.75 1.27
C GLY A 10 9.10 19.27 1.15
N VAL A 11 10.27 19.74 0.68
CA VAL A 11 10.53 21.17 0.44
C VAL A 11 9.62 21.72 -0.66
N SER A 12 9.43 20.99 -1.76
CA SER A 12 8.54 21.41 -2.85
C SER A 12 7.08 21.56 -2.38
N MET A 13 6.60 20.62 -1.57
CA MET A 13 5.27 20.70 -0.97
C MET A 13 5.14 21.89 -0.01
N MET A 14 6.15 22.13 0.82
CA MET A 14 6.18 23.29 1.71
C MET A 14 6.09 24.60 0.90
N LEU A 15 6.91 24.76 -0.13
CA LEU A 15 6.88 25.95 -0.99
C LEU A 15 5.55 26.12 -1.71
N LEU A 16 4.94 25.02 -2.17
CA LEU A 16 3.62 25.02 -2.78
C LEU A 16 2.55 25.54 -1.80
N PHE A 17 2.53 25.04 -0.57
CA PHE A 17 1.57 25.46 0.45
C PHE A 17 1.76 26.94 0.84
N ILE A 18 3.00 27.42 0.92
CA ILE A 18 3.30 28.83 1.16
C ILE A 18 2.79 29.70 -0.02
N ALA A 19 3.00 29.26 -1.27
CA ALA A 19 2.54 29.98 -2.45
C ALA A 19 1.00 30.10 -2.47
N PHE A 20 0.29 29.08 -2.03
CA PHE A 20 -1.17 29.10 -1.85
C PHE A 20 -1.65 29.77 -0.56
N ARG A 21 -0.73 30.32 0.23
CA ARG A 21 -1.01 30.96 1.54
C ARG A 21 -1.79 30.02 2.51
N MET A 22 -1.56 28.73 2.40
CA MET A 22 -2.14 27.76 3.32
C MET A 22 -1.40 27.81 4.68
N THR A 23 -2.16 27.78 5.76
CA THR A 23 -1.58 27.62 7.10
C THR A 23 -1.08 26.21 7.28
N MET A 24 0.20 26.06 7.66
CA MET A 24 0.79 24.76 7.96
C MET A 24 0.07 24.12 9.14
N GLY A 25 -0.31 22.86 9.01
CA GLY A 25 -1.08 22.15 10.03
C GLY A 25 -1.45 20.73 9.62
N PHE A 26 -2.48 20.20 10.22
CA PHE A 26 -2.98 18.85 9.92
C PHE A 26 -3.40 18.69 8.45
N THR A 27 -4.06 19.70 7.88
CA THR A 27 -4.53 19.68 6.49
C THR A 27 -3.38 19.58 5.49
N THR A 28 -2.30 20.34 5.70
CA THR A 28 -1.11 20.30 4.83
C THR A 28 -0.38 18.96 4.94
N ILE A 29 -0.28 18.38 6.13
CA ILE A 29 0.25 17.02 6.32
C ILE A 29 -0.62 16.02 5.54
N LEU A 30 -1.94 16.06 5.71
CA LEU A 30 -2.86 15.13 5.06
C LEU A 30 -2.74 15.19 3.52
N ILE A 31 -2.76 16.39 2.94
CA ILE A 31 -2.62 16.60 1.50
C ILE A 31 -1.26 16.08 1.00
N ALA A 32 -0.18 16.38 1.73
CA ALA A 32 1.16 15.93 1.37
C ALA A 32 1.25 14.40 1.37
N HIS A 33 0.73 13.74 2.41
CA HIS A 33 0.72 12.28 2.52
C HIS A 33 -0.14 11.62 1.45
N ILE A 34 -1.33 12.17 1.15
CA ILE A 34 -2.16 11.66 0.05
C ILE A 34 -1.40 11.76 -1.27
N THR A 35 -0.86 12.93 -1.59
CA THR A 35 -0.13 13.17 -2.85
C THR A 35 1.09 12.27 -3.00
N PHE A 36 1.84 12.07 -1.92
CA PHE A 36 3.00 11.21 -1.90
C PHE A 36 2.64 9.73 -2.09
N ASN A 37 1.56 9.26 -1.46
CA ASN A 37 1.16 7.85 -1.47
C ASN A 37 0.41 7.42 -2.75
N ILE A 38 -0.22 8.34 -3.50
CA ILE A 38 -0.96 8.01 -4.73
C ILE A 38 -0.17 7.11 -5.69
N PRO A 39 1.11 7.39 -6.07
CA PRO A 39 1.86 6.56 -6.99
C PRO A 39 2.05 5.12 -6.49
N TYR A 40 2.29 4.95 -5.19
CA TYR A 40 2.50 3.63 -4.59
C TYR A 40 1.23 2.79 -4.60
N VAL A 41 0.08 3.41 -4.29
CA VAL A 41 -1.23 2.74 -4.37
C VAL A 41 -1.54 2.35 -5.81
N ILE A 42 -1.30 3.24 -6.78
CA ILE A 42 -1.51 2.94 -8.21
C ILE A 42 -0.66 1.74 -8.62
N LEU A 43 0.62 1.70 -8.24
CA LEU A 43 1.51 0.58 -8.58
C LEU A 43 1.09 -0.74 -7.92
N SER A 44 0.46 -0.71 -6.78
CA SER A 44 -0.08 -1.91 -6.11
C SER A 44 -1.36 -2.42 -6.78
N VAL A 45 -2.23 -1.52 -7.25
CA VAL A 45 -3.52 -1.89 -7.86
C VAL A 45 -3.37 -2.24 -9.34
N MET A 46 -2.45 -1.58 -10.07
CA MET A 46 -2.28 -1.73 -11.52
C MET A 46 -2.05 -3.16 -11.99
N PRO A 47 -1.20 -3.99 -11.34
CA PRO A 47 -1.01 -5.38 -11.75
C PRO A 47 -2.30 -6.20 -11.64
N LYS A 48 -3.07 -6.00 -10.58
CA LYS A 48 -4.36 -6.69 -10.37
C LYS A 48 -5.38 -6.28 -11.41
N LEU A 49 -5.47 -5.00 -11.72
CA LEU A 49 -6.34 -4.49 -12.77
C LEU A 49 -6.00 -5.07 -14.14
N LYS A 50 -4.70 -5.25 -14.46
CA LYS A 50 -4.25 -5.87 -15.71
C LYS A 50 -4.53 -7.37 -15.78
N GLN A 51 -4.63 -8.05 -14.63
CA GLN A 51 -4.97 -9.48 -14.55
C GLN A 51 -6.48 -9.73 -14.62
N THR A 52 -7.31 -8.73 -14.36
CA THR A 52 -8.77 -8.83 -14.43
C THR A 52 -9.20 -9.14 -15.85
N ASN A 53 -10.08 -10.13 -16.01
CA ASN A 53 -10.57 -10.55 -17.32
C ASN A 53 -11.59 -9.55 -17.88
N ARG A 54 -11.16 -8.79 -18.88
CA ARG A 54 -11.99 -7.79 -19.55
C ARG A 54 -13.28 -8.37 -20.15
N ARG A 55 -13.24 -9.63 -20.61
CA ARG A 55 -14.40 -10.31 -21.22
C ARG A 55 -15.53 -10.49 -20.20
N THR A 56 -15.21 -10.73 -18.93
CA THR A 56 -16.23 -10.85 -17.87
C THR A 56 -16.96 -9.53 -17.65
N TYR A 57 -16.23 -8.42 -17.70
CA TYR A 57 -16.83 -7.09 -17.61
C TYR A 57 -17.72 -6.79 -18.82
N GLU A 58 -17.24 -7.08 -20.04
CA GLU A 58 -17.99 -6.90 -21.29
C GLU A 58 -19.27 -7.77 -21.29
N ALA A 59 -19.18 -9.04 -20.89
CA ALA A 59 -20.34 -9.93 -20.76
C ALA A 59 -21.39 -9.41 -19.78
N ALA A 60 -20.98 -8.78 -18.68
CA ALA A 60 -21.93 -8.17 -17.76
C ALA A 60 -22.69 -6.98 -18.40
N LEU A 61 -22.01 -6.19 -19.24
CA LEU A 61 -22.65 -5.11 -20.00
C LEU A 61 -23.62 -5.65 -21.05
N ASP A 62 -23.27 -6.72 -21.77
CA ASP A 62 -24.11 -7.36 -22.76
C ASP A 62 -25.39 -7.94 -22.13
N LEU A 63 -25.34 -8.37 -20.87
CA LEU A 63 -26.48 -8.82 -20.08
C LEU A 63 -27.34 -7.65 -19.54
N GLY A 64 -27.03 -6.39 -19.94
CA GLY A 64 -27.80 -5.20 -19.55
C GLY A 64 -27.39 -4.55 -18.24
N ALA A 65 -26.28 -4.95 -17.65
CA ALA A 65 -25.77 -4.28 -16.44
C ALA A 65 -25.26 -2.86 -16.79
N SER A 66 -25.55 -1.90 -15.92
CA SER A 66 -24.96 -0.56 -16.07
C SER A 66 -23.41 -0.62 -15.85
N PRO A 67 -22.61 0.26 -16.48
CA PRO A 67 -21.16 0.27 -16.32
C PRO A 67 -20.69 0.38 -14.87
N ILE A 68 -21.38 1.18 -14.06
CA ILE A 68 -21.08 1.33 -12.62
C ILE A 68 -21.36 0.04 -11.87
N TYR A 69 -22.48 -0.60 -12.14
CA TYR A 69 -22.85 -1.88 -11.50
C TYR A 69 -21.85 -2.98 -11.89
N ALA A 70 -21.52 -3.10 -13.18
CA ALA A 70 -20.54 -4.07 -13.68
C ALA A 70 -19.16 -3.83 -13.05
N PHE A 71 -18.74 -2.58 -12.90
CA PHE A 71 -17.47 -2.27 -12.22
C PHE A 71 -17.46 -2.76 -10.77
N PHE A 72 -18.46 -2.41 -9.96
CA PHE A 72 -18.49 -2.80 -8.55
C PHE A 72 -18.73 -4.29 -8.31
N LYS A 73 -19.39 -4.99 -9.24
CA LYS A 73 -19.70 -6.42 -9.08
C LYS A 73 -18.67 -7.35 -9.69
N VAL A 74 -17.97 -6.92 -10.73
CA VAL A 74 -16.98 -7.75 -11.45
C VAL A 74 -15.57 -7.26 -11.21
N VAL A 75 -15.26 -6.00 -11.52
CA VAL A 75 -13.88 -5.50 -11.49
C VAL A 75 -13.39 -5.25 -10.06
N PHE A 76 -14.23 -4.62 -9.23
CA PHE A 76 -13.83 -4.23 -7.88
C PHE A 76 -13.44 -5.41 -6.97
N PRO A 77 -14.17 -6.54 -6.94
CA PRO A 77 -13.74 -7.71 -6.17
C PRO A 77 -12.40 -8.29 -6.64
N ASP A 78 -12.16 -8.32 -7.95
CA ASP A 78 -10.91 -8.82 -8.53
C ASP A 78 -9.69 -7.96 -8.13
N ILE A 79 -9.85 -6.65 -8.08
CA ILE A 79 -8.77 -5.72 -7.72
C ILE A 79 -8.65 -5.48 -6.21
N LEU A 80 -9.59 -5.96 -5.40
CA LEU A 80 -9.61 -5.75 -3.95
C LEU A 80 -8.32 -6.18 -3.24
N PRO A 81 -7.68 -7.32 -3.57
CA PRO A 81 -6.38 -7.69 -2.98
C PRO A 81 -5.29 -6.64 -3.28
N GLY A 82 -5.30 -6.05 -4.48
CA GLY A 82 -4.39 -4.96 -4.85
C GLY A 82 -4.65 -3.68 -4.09
N ILE A 83 -5.94 -3.36 -3.86
CA ILE A 83 -6.35 -2.19 -3.05
C ILE A 83 -5.89 -2.36 -1.60
N LEU A 84 -6.10 -3.55 -1.01
CA LEU A 84 -5.67 -3.84 0.36
C LEU A 84 -4.15 -3.75 0.49
N SER A 85 -3.39 -4.31 -0.45
CA SER A 85 -1.93 -4.20 -0.47
C SER A 85 -1.47 -2.75 -0.61
N GLY A 86 -2.10 -1.98 -1.49
CA GLY A 86 -1.83 -0.54 -1.67
C GLY A 86 -2.16 0.27 -0.43
N PHE A 87 -3.27 -0.03 0.24
CA PHE A 87 -3.64 0.61 1.50
C PHE A 87 -2.63 0.35 2.61
N LEU A 88 -2.23 -0.92 2.80
CA LEU A 88 -1.23 -1.29 3.81
C LEU A 88 0.12 -0.62 3.53
N LEU A 89 0.53 -0.58 2.25
CA LEU A 89 1.76 0.10 1.84
C LEU A 89 1.70 1.60 2.15
N ALA A 90 0.62 2.28 1.74
CA ALA A 90 0.42 3.70 1.99
C ALA A 90 0.35 4.01 3.50
N PHE A 91 -0.29 3.15 4.27
CA PHE A 91 -0.36 3.28 5.72
C PHE A 91 1.03 3.18 6.36
N THR A 92 1.83 2.18 5.98
CA THR A 92 3.19 1.99 6.48
C THR A 92 4.08 3.17 6.12
N MET A 93 4.06 3.60 4.85
CA MET A 93 4.82 4.75 4.37
C MET A 93 4.42 6.05 5.09
N SER A 94 3.14 6.23 5.37
CA SER A 94 2.63 7.40 6.09
C SER A 94 3.03 7.42 7.57
N LEU A 95 3.14 6.25 8.22
CA LEU A 95 3.59 6.15 9.62
C LEU A 95 5.09 6.42 9.77
N ASP A 96 5.89 5.92 8.82
CA ASP A 96 7.36 6.03 8.87
C ASP A 96 7.86 7.38 8.36
N ASP A 97 7.04 8.12 7.60
CA ASP A 97 7.46 9.39 7.04
C ASP A 97 7.79 10.42 8.11
N PHE A 98 9.05 10.84 8.12
CA PHE A 98 9.55 11.95 8.92
C PHE A 98 9.75 13.19 8.07
N VAL A 99 10.30 13.02 6.87
CA VAL A 99 10.85 14.14 6.09
C VAL A 99 9.74 15.02 5.55
N ILE A 100 8.78 14.45 4.85
CA ILE A 100 7.67 15.21 4.27
C ILE A 100 6.84 15.86 5.38
N THR A 101 6.55 15.10 6.44
CA THR A 101 5.84 15.62 7.62
C THR A 101 6.60 16.78 8.26
N HIS A 102 7.93 16.70 8.40
CA HIS A 102 8.73 17.75 9.02
C HIS A 102 8.60 19.10 8.28
N PHE A 103 8.55 19.08 6.96
CA PHE A 103 8.40 20.28 6.13
C PHE A 103 6.96 20.78 5.98
N THR A 104 5.98 19.91 6.19
CA THR A 104 4.56 20.26 5.96
C THR A 104 3.75 20.44 7.24
N LYS A 105 4.31 20.09 8.40
CA LYS A 105 3.64 20.27 9.68
C LYS A 105 3.64 21.73 10.14
N GLY A 106 2.59 22.11 10.85
CA GLY A 106 2.50 23.38 11.55
C GLY A 106 3.03 23.32 12.99
N PRO A 107 3.15 24.45 13.67
CA PRO A 107 3.51 24.49 15.08
C PRO A 107 2.45 23.76 15.93
N GLY A 108 2.93 22.97 16.90
CA GLY A 108 2.07 22.25 17.84
C GLY A 108 1.48 20.92 17.34
N ILE A 109 1.77 20.50 16.11
CA ILE A 109 1.34 19.21 15.57
C ILE A 109 2.56 18.33 15.36
N ASP A 110 2.56 17.16 15.97
CA ASP A 110 3.58 16.13 15.81
C ASP A 110 2.94 14.81 15.40
N THR A 111 3.53 14.15 14.39
CA THR A 111 3.27 12.74 14.09
C THR A 111 4.17 11.86 14.94
N LEU A 112 3.95 10.54 14.90
CA LEU A 112 4.77 9.58 15.65
C LEU A 112 6.26 9.74 15.30
N SER A 113 6.60 9.78 14.02
CA SER A 113 7.97 9.89 13.51
C SER A 113 8.65 11.20 13.92
N THR A 114 7.95 12.35 13.82
CA THR A 114 8.49 13.65 14.22
C THR A 114 8.62 13.77 15.74
N LYS A 115 7.72 13.14 16.49
CA LYS A 115 7.80 13.09 17.96
C LYS A 115 9.01 12.28 18.41
N ILE A 116 9.19 11.06 17.88
CA ILE A 116 10.35 10.22 18.20
C ILE A 116 11.65 10.98 17.88
N TYR A 117 11.75 11.60 16.70
CA TYR A 117 12.93 12.37 16.34
C TYR A 117 13.22 13.54 17.31
N SER A 118 12.20 14.28 17.71
CA SER A 118 12.35 15.39 18.64
C SER A 118 12.84 14.95 20.03
N GLU A 119 12.39 13.81 20.49
CA GLU A 119 12.78 13.24 21.79
C GLU A 119 14.21 12.66 21.73
N VAL A 120 14.59 12.03 20.62
CA VAL A 120 15.98 11.55 20.41
C VAL A 120 16.97 12.71 20.50
N ARG A 121 16.64 13.89 19.95
CA ARG A 121 17.49 15.08 20.03
C ARG A 121 17.61 15.69 21.43
N LYS A 122 16.61 15.53 22.28
CA LYS A 122 16.56 16.04 23.66
C LYS A 122 17.24 15.11 24.67
N GLY A 123 17.62 13.93 24.26
CA GLY A 123 18.05 12.83 25.13
C GLY A 123 16.93 11.82 25.31
N ILE A 124 17.23 10.57 24.98
CA ILE A 124 16.21 9.50 24.91
C ILE A 124 15.70 9.19 26.32
N ARG A 125 14.41 9.39 26.54
CA ARG A 125 13.74 9.00 27.78
C ARG A 125 13.45 7.50 27.77
N PRO A 126 13.47 6.83 28.96
CA PRO A 126 13.16 5.40 29.08
C PRO A 126 11.82 4.99 28.43
N GLU A 127 10.83 5.90 28.43
CA GLU A 127 9.51 5.69 27.86
C GLU A 127 9.55 5.38 26.34
N ILE A 128 10.51 5.97 25.61
CA ILE A 128 10.65 5.76 24.17
C ILE A 128 11.23 4.38 23.89
N TYR A 129 12.16 3.88 24.70
CA TYR A 129 12.64 2.52 24.59
C TYR A 129 11.51 1.51 24.81
N ALA A 130 10.66 1.74 25.81
CA ALA A 130 9.50 0.92 26.07
C ALA A 130 8.52 0.91 24.88
N LEU A 131 8.20 2.08 24.31
CA LEU A 131 7.33 2.20 23.14
C LEU A 131 7.91 1.46 21.92
N SER A 132 9.21 1.66 21.62
CA SER A 132 9.88 0.99 20.51
C SER A 132 9.90 -0.52 20.69
N THR A 133 10.13 -1.00 21.92
CA THR A 133 10.11 -2.43 22.24
C THR A 133 8.72 -3.03 22.04
N ILE A 134 7.67 -2.34 22.53
CA ILE A 134 6.28 -2.79 22.36
C ILE A 134 5.92 -2.85 20.85
N MET A 135 6.27 -1.82 20.07
CA MET A 135 6.02 -1.82 18.63
C MET A 135 6.77 -2.96 17.93
N PHE A 136 8.04 -3.17 18.26
CA PHE A 136 8.84 -4.25 17.69
C PHE A 136 8.26 -5.63 18.00
N VAL A 137 7.91 -5.88 19.27
CA VAL A 137 7.28 -7.15 19.69
C VAL A 137 5.92 -7.34 18.99
N THR A 138 5.13 -6.27 18.86
CA THR A 138 3.83 -6.34 18.16
C THR A 138 4.01 -6.71 16.70
N VAL A 139 4.96 -6.10 16.00
CA VAL A 139 5.26 -6.41 14.59
C VAL A 139 5.77 -7.84 14.44
N LEU A 140 6.68 -8.29 15.32
CA LEU A 140 7.15 -9.68 15.32
C LEU A 140 6.02 -10.68 15.56
N PHE A 141 5.13 -10.38 16.49
CA PHE A 141 3.96 -11.22 16.78
C PHE A 141 3.00 -11.30 15.59
N LEU A 142 2.73 -10.17 14.93
CA LEU A 142 1.90 -10.14 13.72
C LEU A 142 2.56 -10.92 12.56
N LEU A 143 3.87 -10.75 12.36
CA LEU A 143 4.64 -11.53 11.38
C LEU A 143 4.57 -13.03 11.67
N PHE A 144 4.72 -13.41 12.92
CA PHE A 144 4.61 -14.81 13.34
C PHE A 144 3.21 -15.37 13.07
N LEU A 145 2.14 -14.61 13.40
CA LEU A 145 0.76 -15.02 13.12
C LEU A 145 0.47 -15.17 11.62
N VAL A 146 1.01 -14.29 10.79
CA VAL A 146 0.84 -14.36 9.32
C VAL A 146 1.57 -15.58 8.77
N ASN A 147 2.80 -15.86 9.24
CA ASN A 147 3.57 -17.01 8.80
C ASN A 147 3.06 -18.37 9.34
N LEU A 148 2.22 -18.35 10.38
CA LEU A 148 1.56 -19.59 10.85
C LEU A 148 0.41 -20.05 9.96
N LYS A 149 -0.08 -19.21 9.03
CA LYS A 149 -1.04 -19.65 8.02
C LYS A 149 -0.25 -20.36 6.92
N PRO A 150 -0.33 -21.71 6.79
CA PRO A 150 0.35 -22.39 5.70
C PRO A 150 -0.21 -21.88 4.36
N GLU A 151 0.69 -21.53 3.46
CA GLU A 151 0.39 -21.21 2.07
C GLU A 151 -0.24 -22.41 1.39
N LYS A 152 -1.57 -22.49 1.39
CA LYS A 152 -2.30 -23.51 0.61
C LYS A 152 -2.26 -23.25 -0.91
N GLU A 153 -1.82 -22.07 -1.34
CA GLU A 153 -1.87 -21.68 -2.76
C GLU A 153 -0.72 -22.21 -3.63
N VAL A 154 0.42 -22.61 -3.03
CA VAL A 154 1.57 -23.08 -3.83
C VAL A 154 1.43 -24.54 -4.21
N HIS A 155 0.77 -25.36 -3.40
CA HIS A 155 0.57 -26.78 -3.70
C HIS A 155 -0.45 -26.98 -4.83
N GLU A 156 -1.54 -26.20 -4.84
CA GLU A 156 -2.58 -26.32 -5.87
C GLU A 156 -2.09 -25.93 -7.29
N LYS A 157 -1.17 -24.94 -7.38
CA LYS A 157 -0.55 -24.60 -8.66
C LYS A 157 0.44 -25.65 -9.16
N GLY A 158 1.14 -26.31 -8.26
CA GLY A 158 2.04 -27.41 -8.57
C GLY A 158 1.29 -28.63 -9.11
N ASP A 159 0.18 -28.95 -8.49
CA ASP A 159 -0.66 -30.08 -8.88
C ASP A 159 -1.37 -29.85 -10.23
N ILE A 160 -1.83 -28.62 -10.49
CA ILE A 160 -2.42 -28.25 -11.80
C ILE A 160 -1.36 -28.30 -12.92
N LEU A 161 -0.14 -27.85 -12.63
CA LEU A 161 0.95 -27.90 -13.63
C LEU A 161 1.36 -29.35 -13.94
N ASN A 162 1.40 -30.21 -12.93
CA ASN A 162 1.73 -31.63 -13.12
C ASN A 162 0.62 -32.36 -13.89
N LEU A 163 -0.66 -32.12 -13.56
CA LEU A 163 -1.80 -32.67 -14.32
C LEU A 163 -1.78 -32.21 -15.78
N PHE A 164 -1.45 -30.94 -16.05
CA PHE A 164 -1.32 -30.42 -17.40
C PHE A 164 -0.15 -31.06 -18.17
N PHE A 165 0.96 -31.32 -17.48
CA PHE A 165 2.11 -32.00 -18.10
C PHE A 165 1.82 -33.47 -18.39
N GLU A 166 1.15 -34.19 -17.50
CA GLU A 166 0.74 -35.59 -17.72
C GLU A 166 -0.21 -35.71 -18.93
N GLU A 167 -1.25 -34.89 -19.00
CA GLU A 167 -2.20 -34.86 -20.09
C GLU A 167 -1.52 -34.51 -21.45
N PHE A 168 -0.57 -33.56 -21.44
CA PHE A 168 0.18 -33.15 -22.61
C PHE A 168 1.16 -34.24 -23.14
N VAL A 169 1.75 -34.99 -22.20
CA VAL A 169 2.69 -36.08 -22.52
C VAL A 169 1.94 -37.30 -23.04
N GLU A 170 0.78 -37.65 -22.47
CA GLU A 170 -0.06 -38.75 -22.96
C GLU A 170 -0.58 -38.50 -24.38
N ASP A 171 -1.04 -37.27 -24.67
CA ASP A 171 -1.55 -36.91 -26.02
C ASP A 171 -0.45 -36.96 -27.11
N LYS A 172 0.81 -36.75 -26.74
CA LYS A 172 1.98 -36.82 -27.62
C LYS A 172 2.52 -38.24 -27.86
N LEU A 173 2.20 -39.19 -26.97
CA LEU A 173 2.66 -40.58 -27.08
C LEU A 173 1.68 -41.49 -27.87
N ILE A 174 0.47 -41.00 -28.16
CA ILE A 174 -0.58 -41.75 -28.87
C ILE A 174 -0.64 -41.37 -30.37
N GLN A 175 0.15 -40.39 -30.84
CA GLN A 175 0.33 -40.02 -32.23
C GLN A 175 1.67 -40.56 -32.76
#